data_088cfbac74dc506a2ae7aeddf1e4380f
#
_entry.id   088cfbac74dc506a2ae7aeddf1e4380f
#
_cell.length_a   1.000
_cell.length_b   1.000
_cell.length_c   1.000
_cell.angle_alpha   90.00
_cell.angle_beta   90.00
_cell.angle_gamma   90.00
#
_symmetry.space_group_name_H-M   'P 1'
#
loop_
_entity.id
_entity.type
_entity.pdbx_description
1 polymer ?
#
loop_
_entity_poly.entity_id
_entity_poly.type
_entity_poly.pdbx_seq_one_letter_code
_entity_poly.pdbx_strand_id
1 'polypeptide(L)'
;MKIRNAFLILKTVLLSIVLISCGGSDVNPKGTNFDIYIDFWNTSGKSPEIRFDELKTSREIKIDFTKNFEGQVDGPAGTKVIIDNFRIIDEYSNNYNIEAINAYEFKKETNDWKKDVEFTMSFSQSEDISVVLVLDRSESLGTDFETVKTYAIDFIEKIFTERKVVKMGIVDFSDTVNQFPLSTDKEALKNYVKSLKQGKFTALYNAMDAGIDMLQASKSQSRVLFTFTDGSDNMAPPAVNADYLLGKIKSDKNSYKITSFCIGLNGKGGVDKTVLTKLASGGSANFPETVKELKDVFTKFGRVISNVYNLEYIRNQQIISRSDPRKLKFEIITSK
;
A
#
# COMPACT_ATOMS: atom_id res chain seq x y z
N MET A 1 22.71 30.17 52.18
CA MET A 1 23.32 29.99 50.87
C MET A 1 22.49 28.95 50.11
N LYS A 2 21.70 29.38 49.12
CA LYS A 2 20.64 28.59 48.48
C LYS A 2 21.17 27.89 47.25
N ILE A 3 21.10 26.58 47.21
CA ILE A 3 21.40 25.75 46.04
C ILE A 3 20.10 25.60 45.25
N ARG A 4 20.09 26.11 44.00
CA ARG A 4 18.95 25.97 43.08
C ARG A 4 19.14 24.68 42.26
N ASN A 5 18.22 23.73 42.44
CA ASN A 5 18.11 22.53 41.61
C ASN A 5 17.58 22.90 40.22
N ALA A 6 18.36 22.62 39.20
CA ALA A 6 17.92 22.66 37.80
C ALA A 6 17.33 21.29 37.48
N PHE A 7 16.03 21.25 37.23
CA PHE A 7 15.34 20.05 36.69
C PHE A 7 15.63 19.95 35.20
N LEU A 8 16.41 18.97 34.82
CA LEU A 8 16.63 18.57 33.44
C LEU A 8 15.48 17.62 33.04
N ILE A 9 14.54 18.11 32.25
CA ILE A 9 13.45 17.27 31.71
C ILE A 9 14.04 16.49 30.52
N LEU A 10 14.37 15.24 30.76
CA LEU A 10 14.73 14.27 29.73
C LEU A 10 13.44 13.78 29.08
N LYS A 11 13.16 14.26 27.86
CA LYS A 11 12.08 13.69 27.03
C LYS A 11 12.53 12.33 26.53
N THR A 12 12.14 11.29 27.23
CA THR A 12 12.23 9.90 26.75
C THR A 12 11.22 9.71 25.61
N VAL A 13 11.73 9.59 24.39
CA VAL A 13 10.97 9.07 23.27
C VAL A 13 10.78 7.58 23.56
N LEU A 14 9.57 7.18 23.90
CA LEU A 14 9.19 5.80 24.09
C LEU A 14 9.11 5.15 22.70
N LEU A 15 10.21 4.56 22.25
CA LEU A 15 10.23 3.62 21.15
C LEU A 15 9.63 2.32 21.70
N SER A 16 8.37 2.04 21.38
CA SER A 16 7.74 0.79 21.76
C SER A 16 8.33 -0.37 20.96
N ILE A 17 9.46 -0.90 21.46
CA ILE A 17 9.99 -2.19 21.04
C ILE A 17 9.06 -3.23 21.69
N VAL A 18 8.17 -3.81 20.91
CA VAL A 18 7.43 -4.99 21.34
C VAL A 18 8.43 -6.17 21.31
N LEU A 19 9.09 -6.42 22.42
CA LEU A 19 9.80 -7.66 22.65
C LEU A 19 8.74 -8.76 22.84
N ILE A 20 8.52 -9.55 21.80
CA ILE A 20 7.70 -10.76 21.93
C ILE A 20 8.51 -11.77 22.72
N SER A 21 8.21 -11.85 24.01
CA SER A 21 8.74 -12.85 24.93
C SER A 21 8.25 -14.25 24.54
N CYS A 22 9.15 -15.21 24.38
CA CYS A 22 8.83 -16.62 24.28
C CYS A 22 8.22 -17.13 25.59
N GLY A 23 6.91 -17.34 25.61
CA GLY A 23 6.23 -18.02 26.70
C GLY A 23 4.90 -18.57 26.16
N GLY A 24 4.84 -19.90 25.95
CA GLY A 24 3.75 -20.57 25.29
C GLY A 24 2.40 -20.43 25.95
N SER A 25 1.40 -20.19 25.15
CA SER A 25 0.09 -20.82 25.19
C SER A 25 -0.47 -20.66 23.78
N ASP A 26 -0.84 -21.77 23.15
CA ASP A 26 -1.55 -21.82 21.88
C ASP A 26 -2.93 -21.17 22.01
N VAL A 27 -2.98 -19.86 22.06
CA VAL A 27 -4.21 -19.11 21.84
C VAL A 27 -4.24 -18.86 20.35
N ASN A 28 -4.95 -19.73 19.64
CA ASN A 28 -5.27 -19.53 18.23
C ASN A 28 -6.08 -18.23 18.12
N PRO A 29 -5.48 -17.09 17.72
CA PRO A 29 -6.25 -15.87 17.59
C PRO A 29 -7.31 -16.11 16.51
N LYS A 30 -8.50 -15.56 16.68
CA LYS A 30 -9.62 -15.64 15.73
C LYS A 30 -9.29 -14.85 14.44
N GLY A 31 -8.14 -15.09 13.86
CA GLY A 31 -7.63 -14.44 12.65
C GLY A 31 -7.41 -15.44 11.52
N THR A 32 -7.23 -14.93 10.33
CA THR A 32 -6.82 -15.72 9.16
C THR A 32 -5.29 -15.75 9.11
N ASN A 33 -4.72 -16.94 9.02
CA ASN A 33 -3.27 -17.12 8.88
C ASN A 33 -2.92 -17.36 7.42
N PHE A 34 -1.78 -16.84 6.97
CA PHE A 34 -1.23 -17.17 5.68
C PHE A 34 0.29 -17.16 5.71
N ASP A 35 0.87 -17.93 4.79
CA ASP A 35 2.29 -18.18 4.71
C ASP A 35 2.91 -17.46 3.52
N ILE A 36 4.05 -16.80 3.74
CA ILE A 36 4.93 -16.28 2.72
C ILE A 36 6.17 -17.16 2.67
N TYR A 37 6.46 -17.77 1.53
CA TYR A 37 7.64 -18.59 1.31
C TYR A 37 8.70 -17.80 0.57
N ILE A 38 9.94 -17.86 1.03
CA ILE A 38 11.07 -17.16 0.47
C ILE A 38 12.20 -18.13 0.23
N ASP A 39 12.57 -18.33 -1.03
CA ASP A 39 13.76 -19.05 -1.41
C ASP A 39 14.87 -18.05 -1.70
N PHE A 40 15.99 -18.13 -1.03
CA PHE A 40 17.11 -17.23 -1.25
C PHE A 40 18.44 -17.99 -1.26
N TRP A 41 19.43 -17.41 -1.94
CA TRP A 41 20.73 -18.02 -2.13
C TRP A 41 21.84 -17.15 -1.54
N ASN A 42 22.88 -17.81 -1.05
CA ASN A 42 24.07 -17.15 -0.49
C ASN A 42 25.11 -16.81 -1.59
N THR A 43 24.69 -16.50 -2.80
CA THR A 43 25.57 -16.14 -3.92
C THR A 43 25.21 -14.75 -4.41
N SER A 44 26.25 -13.88 -4.55
CA SER A 44 26.07 -12.56 -5.16
C SER A 44 25.46 -12.68 -6.56
N GLY A 45 24.47 -11.85 -6.86
CA GLY A 45 23.83 -11.75 -8.18
C GLY A 45 22.63 -12.66 -8.39
N LYS A 46 22.24 -13.51 -7.41
CA LYS A 46 20.99 -14.27 -7.51
C LYS A 46 19.92 -13.66 -6.62
N SER A 47 18.89 -13.13 -7.25
CA SER A 47 17.74 -12.55 -6.55
C SER A 47 16.95 -13.61 -5.79
N PRO A 48 16.39 -13.30 -4.61
CA PRO A 48 15.48 -14.18 -3.91
C PRO A 48 14.21 -14.44 -4.71
N GLU A 49 13.65 -15.63 -4.56
CA GLU A 49 12.35 -16.00 -5.12
C GLU A 49 11.32 -16.00 -4.01
N ILE A 50 10.25 -15.20 -4.19
CA ILE A 50 9.13 -15.14 -3.25
C ILE A 50 7.99 -15.95 -3.84
N ARG A 51 7.47 -16.88 -3.02
CA ARG A 51 6.27 -17.62 -3.34
C ARG A 51 5.24 -17.41 -2.25
N PHE A 52 4.02 -17.23 -2.68
CA PHE A 52 2.86 -17.25 -1.79
C PHE A 52 2.19 -18.61 -1.94
N ASP A 53 1.85 -19.24 -0.83
CA ASP A 53 0.87 -20.29 -0.92
C ASP A 53 -0.44 -19.66 -1.35
N GLU A 54 -1.02 -20.18 -2.43
CA GLU A 54 -2.42 -19.93 -2.71
C GLU A 54 -3.19 -20.39 -1.50
N LEU A 55 -3.78 -19.46 -0.81
CA LEU A 55 -4.35 -19.65 0.51
C LEU A 55 -5.38 -20.77 0.50
N LYS A 56 -5.03 -21.88 1.10
CA LYS A 56 -5.93 -23.04 1.24
C LYS A 56 -7.18 -22.77 2.09
N THR A 57 -7.26 -21.62 2.74
CA THR A 57 -8.27 -21.38 3.78
C THR A 57 -9.17 -20.16 3.58
N SER A 58 -8.82 -19.20 2.74
CA SER A 58 -9.73 -18.11 2.41
C SER A 58 -9.51 -17.66 0.98
N ARG A 59 -10.53 -17.71 0.21
CA ARG A 59 -10.56 -17.57 -1.25
C ARG A 59 -10.03 -16.26 -1.81
N GLU A 60 -9.53 -15.31 -0.99
CA GLU A 60 -9.71 -13.92 -1.39
C GLU A 60 -8.69 -12.93 -0.81
N ILE A 61 -7.64 -13.41 -0.12
CA ILE A 61 -6.63 -12.52 0.44
C ILE A 61 -5.48 -12.34 -0.56
N LYS A 62 -5.21 -11.10 -0.90
CA LYS A 62 -4.07 -10.71 -1.72
C LYS A 62 -3.04 -10.02 -0.83
N ILE A 63 -1.79 -10.41 -1.00
CA ILE A 63 -0.68 -9.64 -0.46
C ILE A 63 -0.16 -8.76 -1.59
N ASP A 64 -0.30 -7.48 -1.43
CA ASP A 64 0.25 -6.50 -2.36
C ASP A 64 1.61 -6.05 -1.86
N PHE A 65 2.63 -6.29 -2.68
CA PHE A 65 3.98 -5.79 -2.45
C PHE A 65 4.26 -4.66 -3.41
N THR A 66 4.51 -3.50 -2.85
CA THR A 66 4.87 -2.33 -3.66
C THR A 66 6.36 -2.24 -3.93
N LYS A 67 7.19 -3.01 -3.24
CA LYS A 67 8.63 -3.11 -3.52
C LYS A 67 9.17 -4.51 -3.36
N ASN A 68 10.24 -4.69 -4.12
CA ASN A 68 11.06 -5.86 -4.16
C ASN A 68 11.59 -6.25 -2.79
N PHE A 69 11.57 -7.52 -2.56
CA PHE A 69 12.34 -8.20 -1.58
C PHE A 69 13.84 -7.93 -1.83
N GLU A 70 14.51 -7.39 -0.83
CA GLU A 70 15.96 -7.38 -0.78
C GLU A 70 16.42 -8.43 0.20
N GLY A 71 16.99 -9.52 -0.33
CA GLY A 71 17.81 -10.43 0.46
C GLY A 71 19.23 -9.96 0.39
N GLN A 72 19.74 -9.34 1.43
CA GLN A 72 21.14 -9.01 1.54
C GLN A 72 21.83 -10.05 2.39
N VAL A 73 22.76 -10.78 1.78
CA VAL A 73 23.68 -11.66 2.52
C VAL A 73 24.97 -10.88 2.66
N ASP A 74 25.09 -10.13 3.73
CA ASP A 74 26.31 -9.40 4.03
C ASP A 74 27.25 -10.21 4.92
N GLY A 75 28.35 -10.66 4.33
CA GLY A 75 29.54 -11.11 5.03
C GLY A 75 29.35 -12.32 5.94
N PRO A 76 30.27 -12.53 6.90
CA PRO A 76 30.21 -13.67 7.82
C PRO A 76 29.11 -13.60 8.88
N ALA A 77 28.32 -12.52 8.93
CA ALA A 77 27.53 -12.18 10.10
C ALA A 77 26.01 -12.40 9.97
N GLY A 78 25.46 -12.84 8.84
CA GLY A 78 24.03 -13.15 8.86
C GLY A 78 23.26 -12.94 7.57
N THR A 79 21.99 -13.31 7.61
CA THR A 79 21.04 -13.14 6.52
C THR A 79 20.04 -12.07 6.93
N LYS A 80 19.89 -11.07 6.08
CA LYS A 80 18.88 -10.02 6.22
C LYS A 80 17.82 -10.17 5.14
N VAL A 81 16.57 -10.20 5.54
CA VAL A 81 15.41 -10.22 4.66
C VAL A 81 14.55 -9.00 4.96
N ILE A 82 14.31 -8.19 3.94
CA ILE A 82 13.48 -6.99 4.06
C ILE A 82 12.28 -7.14 3.13
N ILE A 83 11.09 -6.95 3.66
CA ILE A 83 9.86 -6.84 2.89
C ILE A 83 9.26 -5.47 3.19
N ASP A 84 9.39 -4.56 2.25
CA ASP A 84 8.91 -3.19 2.42
C ASP A 84 7.56 -2.98 1.77
N ASN A 85 6.75 -2.13 2.40
CA ASN A 85 5.53 -1.59 1.84
C ASN A 85 4.52 -2.67 1.40
N PHE A 86 4.28 -3.67 2.24
CA PHE A 86 3.25 -4.66 1.94
C PHE A 86 1.93 -4.37 2.65
N ARG A 87 0.84 -4.78 2.02
CA ARG A 87 -0.54 -4.72 2.51
C ARG A 87 -1.16 -6.08 2.47
N ILE A 88 -2.15 -6.27 3.32
CA ILE A 88 -2.97 -7.46 3.30
C ILE A 88 -4.40 -7.03 3.07
N ILE A 89 -4.91 -7.36 1.91
CA ILE A 89 -6.25 -7.01 1.47
C ILE A 89 -6.94 -8.22 0.84
N ASP A 90 -8.24 -8.34 1.02
CA ASP A 90 -9.04 -9.32 0.28
C ASP A 90 -9.52 -8.76 -1.08
N GLU A 91 -10.18 -9.59 -1.87
CA GLU A 91 -10.72 -9.20 -3.18
C GLU A 91 -11.76 -8.06 -3.08
N TYR A 92 -12.38 -7.90 -1.91
CA TYR A 92 -13.32 -6.82 -1.63
C TYR A 92 -12.63 -5.58 -1.06
N SER A 93 -11.30 -5.53 -1.07
CA SER A 93 -10.48 -4.46 -0.48
C SER A 93 -10.70 -4.27 1.03
N ASN A 94 -11.10 -5.31 1.75
CA ASN A 94 -11.03 -5.25 3.20
C ASN A 94 -9.57 -5.36 3.62
N ASN A 95 -9.20 -4.57 4.61
CA ASN A 95 -7.87 -4.56 5.17
C ASN A 95 -7.81 -5.48 6.38
N TYR A 96 -6.65 -6.13 6.54
CA TYR A 96 -6.35 -6.98 7.68
C TYR A 96 -5.20 -6.38 8.47
N ASN A 97 -5.34 -6.34 9.79
CA ASN A 97 -4.27 -5.95 10.69
C ASN A 97 -3.37 -7.15 10.95
N ILE A 98 -2.07 -6.92 11.02
CA ILE A 98 -1.12 -7.98 11.39
C ILE A 98 -1.00 -7.98 12.91
N GLU A 99 -1.34 -9.12 13.50
CA GLU A 99 -1.26 -9.36 14.95
C GLU A 99 0.08 -9.97 15.35
N ALA A 100 0.57 -10.91 14.53
CA ALA A 100 1.85 -11.57 14.78
C ALA A 100 2.46 -12.10 13.48
N ILE A 101 3.77 -12.30 13.49
CA ILE A 101 4.52 -12.97 12.43
C ILE A 101 5.42 -14.00 13.07
N ASN A 102 5.34 -15.26 12.61
CA ASN A 102 6.25 -16.32 12.99
C ASN A 102 7.19 -16.62 11.81
N ALA A 103 8.47 -16.85 12.11
CA ALA A 103 9.45 -17.26 11.11
C ALA A 103 9.77 -18.75 11.26
N TYR A 104 9.91 -19.45 10.12
CA TYR A 104 10.31 -20.85 10.06
C TYR A 104 11.40 -21.01 9.02
N GLU A 105 12.32 -21.95 9.28
CA GLU A 105 13.33 -22.39 8.33
C GLU A 105 13.07 -23.84 7.93
N PHE A 106 13.20 -24.14 6.64
CA PHE A 106 13.12 -25.51 6.17
C PHE A 106 14.40 -26.26 6.45
N LYS A 107 14.30 -27.40 7.14
CA LYS A 107 15.41 -28.32 7.44
C LYS A 107 15.35 -29.50 6.46
N LYS A 108 16.33 -29.59 5.56
CA LYS A 108 16.43 -30.67 4.56
C LYS A 108 16.54 -32.04 5.22
N GLU A 109 17.27 -32.13 6.32
CA GLU A 109 17.56 -33.37 7.04
C GLU A 109 16.29 -34.07 7.56
N THR A 110 15.32 -33.27 7.97
CA THR A 110 14.03 -33.75 8.50
C THR A 110 12.88 -33.59 7.52
N ASN A 111 13.11 -32.92 6.39
CA ASN A 111 12.12 -32.55 5.40
C ASN A 111 10.92 -31.80 6.02
N ASP A 112 11.20 -30.87 6.94
CA ASP A 112 10.18 -30.19 7.75
C ASP A 112 10.53 -28.73 8.03
N TRP A 113 9.50 -27.93 8.33
CA TRP A 113 9.62 -26.56 8.75
C TRP A 113 9.84 -26.49 10.27
N LYS A 114 10.94 -25.90 10.70
CA LYS A 114 11.22 -25.65 12.11
C LYS A 114 11.07 -24.17 12.42
N LYS A 115 10.33 -23.86 13.49
CA LYS A 115 10.21 -22.48 13.97
C LYS A 115 11.62 -21.96 14.28
N ASP A 116 11.95 -20.83 13.69
CA ASP A 116 13.19 -20.14 13.99
C ASP A 116 13.00 -19.33 15.28
N VAL A 117 13.89 -19.52 16.24
CA VAL A 117 13.89 -18.82 17.53
C VAL A 117 15.14 -17.99 17.73
N GLU A 118 16.08 -18.05 16.78
CA GLU A 118 17.39 -17.37 16.82
C GLU A 118 17.47 -16.19 15.85
N PHE A 119 16.38 -15.45 15.69
CA PHE A 119 16.30 -14.31 14.78
C PHE A 119 15.93 -13.03 15.50
N THR A 120 16.28 -11.91 14.89
CA THR A 120 15.72 -10.61 15.23
C THR A 120 14.73 -10.21 14.13
N MET A 121 13.52 -9.90 14.51
CA MET A 121 12.51 -9.42 13.58
C MET A 121 11.96 -8.10 14.07
N SER A 122 11.97 -7.10 13.20
CA SER A 122 11.26 -5.85 13.41
C SER A 122 10.11 -5.75 12.42
N PHE A 123 9.01 -5.26 12.92
CA PHE A 123 7.79 -5.06 12.15
C PHE A 123 7.25 -3.67 12.48
N SER A 124 7.01 -2.86 11.47
CA SER A 124 6.53 -1.49 11.64
C SER A 124 5.58 -1.11 10.52
N GLN A 125 4.72 -0.13 10.80
CA GLN A 125 4.00 0.53 9.71
C GLN A 125 4.97 1.41 8.90
N SER A 126 4.81 1.36 7.56
CA SER A 126 5.54 2.27 6.67
C SER A 126 5.14 3.72 6.97
N GLU A 127 6.12 4.60 7.16
CA GLU A 127 5.87 6.00 7.55
C GLU A 127 5.79 6.95 6.35
N ASP A 128 6.45 6.63 5.23
CA ASP A 128 6.57 7.53 4.07
C ASP A 128 5.67 7.08 2.91
N ILE A 129 4.55 7.77 2.75
CA ILE A 129 3.56 7.50 1.71
C ILE A 129 3.26 8.75 0.88
N SER A 130 3.22 8.58 -0.45
CA SER A 130 2.63 9.55 -1.37
C SER A 130 1.35 9.01 -1.98
N VAL A 131 0.30 9.81 -1.91
CA VAL A 131 -1.02 9.50 -2.47
C VAL A 131 -1.37 10.56 -3.51
N VAL A 132 -1.79 10.15 -4.69
CA VAL A 132 -2.40 11.06 -5.67
C VAL A 132 -3.86 10.68 -5.83
N LEU A 133 -4.75 11.61 -5.51
CA LEU A 133 -6.18 11.52 -5.76
C LEU A 133 -6.48 12.06 -7.16
N VAL A 134 -6.91 11.18 -8.05
CA VAL A 134 -7.41 11.52 -9.40
C VAL A 134 -8.92 11.62 -9.31
N LEU A 135 -9.47 12.84 -9.45
CA LEU A 135 -10.85 13.17 -9.12
C LEU A 135 -11.61 13.70 -10.33
N ASP A 136 -12.63 12.96 -10.73
CA ASP A 136 -13.57 13.37 -11.78
C ASP A 136 -14.44 14.54 -11.32
N ARG A 137 -14.54 15.55 -12.18
CA ARG A 137 -15.46 16.69 -12.02
C ARG A 137 -16.32 16.92 -13.25
N SER A 138 -16.57 15.88 -14.04
CA SER A 138 -17.42 15.95 -15.23
C SER A 138 -18.88 16.24 -14.87
N GLU A 139 -19.61 16.83 -15.79
CA GLU A 139 -21.03 17.24 -15.59
C GLU A 139 -21.99 16.05 -15.44
N SER A 140 -21.57 14.83 -15.78
CA SER A 140 -22.33 13.59 -15.55
C SER A 140 -22.67 13.36 -14.08
N LEU A 141 -21.80 13.80 -13.17
CA LEU A 141 -22.03 13.78 -11.71
C LEU A 141 -23.22 14.66 -11.28
N GLY A 142 -23.58 15.69 -12.05
CA GLY A 142 -24.72 16.56 -11.78
C GLY A 142 -24.70 17.08 -10.32
N THR A 143 -25.84 16.94 -9.63
CA THR A 143 -25.99 17.37 -8.23
C THR A 143 -25.16 16.56 -7.24
N ASP A 144 -24.70 15.38 -7.60
CA ASP A 144 -23.91 14.50 -6.75
C ASP A 144 -22.47 14.99 -6.57
N PHE A 145 -22.00 15.90 -7.43
CA PHE A 145 -20.65 16.44 -7.38
C PHE A 145 -20.27 17.06 -6.02
N GLU A 146 -21.17 17.82 -5.41
CA GLU A 146 -20.91 18.41 -4.10
C GLU A 146 -20.76 17.34 -3.00
N THR A 147 -21.50 16.24 -3.12
CA THR A 147 -21.37 15.08 -2.22
C THR A 147 -20.03 14.37 -2.45
N VAL A 148 -19.62 14.19 -3.70
CA VAL A 148 -18.30 13.63 -4.06
C VAL A 148 -17.16 14.48 -3.48
N LYS A 149 -17.23 15.81 -3.59
CA LYS A 149 -16.25 16.71 -2.95
C LYS A 149 -16.18 16.51 -1.44
N THR A 150 -17.34 16.35 -0.79
CA THR A 150 -17.40 16.09 0.66
C THR A 150 -16.67 14.79 1.02
N TYR A 151 -16.92 13.71 0.28
CA TYR A 151 -16.26 12.43 0.53
C TYR A 151 -14.75 12.45 0.22
N ALA A 152 -14.33 13.21 -0.80
CA ALA A 152 -12.93 13.43 -1.08
C ALA A 152 -12.24 14.21 0.06
N ILE A 153 -12.92 15.19 0.66
CA ILE A 153 -12.42 15.92 1.85
C ILE A 153 -12.32 15.00 3.06
N ASP A 154 -13.34 14.16 3.31
CA ASP A 154 -13.33 13.18 4.39
C ASP A 154 -12.19 12.15 4.21
N PHE A 155 -11.94 11.74 2.97
CA PHE A 155 -10.82 10.87 2.63
C PHE A 155 -9.46 11.52 2.94
N ILE A 156 -9.27 12.78 2.54
CA ILE A 156 -8.06 13.55 2.87
C ILE A 156 -7.88 13.60 4.39
N GLU A 157 -8.93 14.00 5.12
CA GLU A 157 -8.90 14.09 6.58
C GLU A 157 -8.48 12.76 7.21
N LYS A 158 -9.08 11.66 6.76
CA LYS A 158 -8.82 10.32 7.27
C LYS A 158 -7.37 9.90 7.07
N ILE A 159 -6.82 10.05 5.85
CA ILE A 159 -5.44 9.67 5.55
C ILE A 159 -4.47 10.45 6.43
N PHE A 160 -4.65 11.76 6.57
CA PHE A 160 -3.78 12.59 7.38
C PHE A 160 -3.93 12.36 8.91
N THR A 161 -5.08 11.85 9.35
CA THR A 161 -5.30 11.49 10.77
C THR A 161 -4.64 10.15 11.10
N GLU A 162 -4.70 9.18 10.21
CA GLU A 162 -4.17 7.83 10.42
C GLU A 162 -2.66 7.74 10.18
N ARG A 163 -2.04 8.75 9.56
CA ARG A 163 -0.63 8.74 9.16
C ARG A 163 0.12 10.00 9.58
N LYS A 164 1.33 9.81 10.09
CA LYS A 164 2.19 10.93 10.53
C LYS A 164 2.88 11.65 9.38
N VAL A 165 3.30 10.92 8.35
CA VAL A 165 4.03 11.46 7.21
C VAL A 165 3.33 11.06 5.92
N VAL A 166 2.50 11.96 5.43
CA VAL A 166 1.76 11.80 4.17
C VAL A 166 2.05 12.99 3.27
N LYS A 167 2.31 12.70 2.00
CA LYS A 167 2.24 13.69 0.92
C LYS A 167 1.07 13.33 0.03
N MET A 168 0.15 14.24 -0.17
CA MET A 168 -0.97 14.01 -1.06
C MET A 168 -0.99 15.06 -2.17
N GLY A 169 -1.20 14.61 -3.41
CA GLY A 169 -1.48 15.44 -4.57
C GLY A 169 -2.91 15.20 -5.06
N ILE A 170 -3.43 16.14 -5.82
CA ILE A 170 -4.74 16.00 -6.46
C ILE A 170 -4.58 16.28 -7.95
N VAL A 171 -5.17 15.42 -8.76
CA VAL A 171 -5.34 15.66 -10.20
C VAL A 171 -6.84 15.64 -10.46
N ASP A 172 -7.43 16.82 -10.70
CA ASP A 172 -8.83 16.89 -11.08
C ASP A 172 -8.99 16.98 -12.59
N PHE A 173 -10.06 16.43 -13.11
CA PHE A 173 -10.27 16.40 -14.54
C PHE A 173 -11.74 16.51 -14.97
N SER A 174 -11.90 17.11 -16.14
CA SER A 174 -13.10 17.09 -16.99
C SER A 174 -12.62 17.23 -18.44
N ASP A 175 -12.90 18.34 -19.09
CA ASP A 175 -12.30 18.79 -20.36
C ASP A 175 -10.86 19.29 -20.20
N THR A 176 -10.47 19.62 -19.00
CA THR A 176 -9.10 20.00 -18.62
C THR A 176 -8.61 19.15 -17.47
N VAL A 177 -7.30 18.95 -17.42
CA VAL A 177 -6.59 18.27 -16.34
C VAL A 177 -5.81 19.31 -15.54
N ASN A 178 -6.14 19.47 -14.27
CA ASN A 178 -5.42 20.37 -13.37
C ASN A 178 -4.72 19.56 -12.29
N GLN A 179 -3.66 20.13 -11.71
CA GLN A 179 -2.85 19.43 -10.72
C GLN A 179 -2.63 20.33 -9.50
N PHE A 180 -2.86 19.78 -8.32
CA PHE A 180 -2.35 20.28 -7.07
C PHE A 180 -1.16 19.39 -6.66
N PRO A 181 0.06 19.92 -6.51
CA PRO A 181 1.26 19.13 -6.29
C PRO A 181 1.21 18.38 -4.96
N LEU A 182 2.09 17.39 -4.81
CA LEU A 182 2.26 16.67 -3.54
C LEU A 182 2.56 17.65 -2.39
N SER A 183 1.70 17.65 -1.38
CA SER A 183 1.74 18.56 -0.24
C SER A 183 1.48 17.80 1.06
N THR A 184 2.05 18.31 2.16
CA THR A 184 1.74 17.91 3.53
C THR A 184 0.69 18.83 4.18
N ASP A 185 0.26 19.88 3.47
CA ASP A 185 -0.75 20.82 3.95
C ASP A 185 -2.17 20.30 3.67
N LYS A 186 -2.72 19.65 4.67
CA LYS A 186 -4.07 19.09 4.64
C LYS A 186 -5.15 20.14 4.33
N GLU A 187 -5.04 21.32 4.91
CA GLU A 187 -6.05 22.37 4.73
C GLU A 187 -6.00 22.97 3.32
N ALA A 188 -4.81 23.14 2.74
CA ALA A 188 -4.66 23.57 1.36
C ALA A 188 -5.30 22.56 0.39
N LEU A 189 -5.10 21.25 0.60
CA LEU A 189 -5.72 20.18 -0.19
C LEU A 189 -7.26 20.22 -0.10
N LYS A 190 -7.80 20.35 1.11
CA LYS A 190 -9.26 20.44 1.34
C LYS A 190 -9.86 21.67 0.68
N ASN A 191 -9.18 22.81 0.78
CA ASN A 191 -9.62 24.06 0.16
C ASN A 191 -9.57 23.97 -1.35
N TYR A 192 -8.57 23.28 -1.92
CA TYR A 192 -8.52 23.02 -3.36
C TYR A 192 -9.74 22.20 -3.82
N VAL A 193 -10.06 21.09 -3.14
CA VAL A 193 -11.24 20.28 -3.47
C VAL A 193 -12.54 21.11 -3.39
N LYS A 194 -12.68 21.94 -2.34
CA LYS A 194 -13.87 22.84 -2.20
C LYS A 194 -14.03 23.79 -3.38
N SER A 195 -12.91 24.26 -3.95
CA SER A 195 -12.90 25.24 -5.05
C SER A 195 -13.25 24.65 -6.42
N LEU A 196 -13.25 23.30 -6.56
CA LEU A 196 -13.50 22.62 -7.84
C LEU A 196 -14.89 22.92 -8.37
N LYS A 197 -14.95 23.10 -9.71
CA LYS A 197 -16.18 23.31 -10.48
C LYS A 197 -16.30 22.24 -11.55
N GLN A 198 -17.51 21.84 -11.89
CA GLN A 198 -17.76 20.88 -12.96
C GLN A 198 -17.35 21.41 -14.34
N GLY A 199 -16.97 20.50 -15.21
CA GLY A 199 -16.72 20.71 -16.64
C GLY A 199 -17.39 19.62 -17.47
N LYS A 200 -17.24 19.65 -18.80
CA LYS A 200 -18.13 18.89 -19.70
C LYS A 200 -17.72 17.47 -20.01
N PHE A 201 -16.43 17.22 -20.20
CA PHE A 201 -15.92 15.96 -20.72
C PHE A 201 -15.18 15.15 -19.63
N THR A 202 -14.60 13.99 -20.02
CA THR A 202 -13.96 13.04 -19.11
C THR A 202 -12.58 12.68 -19.66
N ALA A 203 -11.53 13.46 -19.29
CA ALA A 203 -10.14 13.24 -19.68
C ALA A 203 -9.44 12.29 -18.67
N LEU A 204 -10.02 11.13 -18.40
CA LEU A 204 -9.58 10.18 -17.37
C LEU A 204 -8.15 9.72 -17.59
N TYR A 205 -7.80 9.26 -18.79
CA TYR A 205 -6.47 8.70 -19.03
C TYR A 205 -5.39 9.77 -18.94
N ASN A 206 -5.63 10.98 -19.41
CA ASN A 206 -4.70 12.09 -19.27
C ASN A 206 -4.48 12.46 -17.78
N ALA A 207 -5.55 12.41 -16.98
CA ALA A 207 -5.47 12.68 -15.56
C ALA A 207 -4.72 11.59 -14.79
N MET A 208 -4.97 10.31 -15.12
CA MET A 208 -4.22 9.20 -14.54
C MET A 208 -2.74 9.27 -14.92
N ASP A 209 -2.43 9.61 -16.17
CA ASP A 209 -1.05 9.79 -16.65
C ASP A 209 -0.32 10.87 -15.84
N ALA A 210 -0.93 12.03 -15.65
CA ALA A 210 -0.39 13.11 -14.83
C ALA A 210 -0.19 12.69 -13.35
N GLY A 211 -1.14 11.92 -12.79
CA GLY A 211 -1.03 11.38 -11.43
C GLY A 211 0.10 10.37 -11.27
N ILE A 212 0.30 9.51 -12.27
CA ILE A 212 1.40 8.55 -12.31
C ILE A 212 2.75 9.29 -12.37
N ASP A 213 2.88 10.31 -13.21
CA ASP A 213 4.10 11.11 -13.31
C ASP A 213 4.44 11.82 -11.99
N MET A 214 3.43 12.37 -11.33
CA MET A 214 3.59 12.98 -9.99
C MET A 214 4.09 11.98 -8.96
N LEU A 215 3.59 10.72 -8.97
CA LEU A 215 4.04 9.66 -8.09
C LEU A 215 5.43 9.14 -8.47
N GLN A 216 5.76 9.04 -9.75
CA GLN A 216 7.09 8.64 -10.21
C GLN A 216 8.18 9.65 -9.85
N ALA A 217 7.83 10.92 -9.76
CA ALA A 217 8.73 11.99 -9.29
C ALA A 217 8.89 11.99 -7.76
N SER A 218 8.00 11.34 -7.02
CA SER A 218 8.09 11.23 -5.56
C SER A 218 9.25 10.34 -5.14
N LYS A 219 9.83 10.65 -3.97
CA LYS A 219 10.85 9.81 -3.30
C LYS A 219 10.24 8.85 -2.29
N SER A 220 8.93 8.90 -2.06
CA SER A 220 8.27 8.04 -1.08
C SER A 220 8.35 6.57 -1.48
N GLN A 221 8.54 5.72 -0.50
CA GLN A 221 8.61 4.28 -0.68
C GLN A 221 7.24 3.68 -1.04
N SER A 222 6.18 4.16 -0.43
CA SER A 222 4.82 3.77 -0.77
C SER A 222 4.17 4.82 -1.66
N ARG A 223 3.67 4.42 -2.83
CA ARG A 223 3.06 5.29 -3.84
C ARG A 223 1.69 4.78 -4.23
N VAL A 224 0.69 5.59 -4.06
CA VAL A 224 -0.70 5.21 -4.29
C VAL A 224 -1.36 6.16 -5.27
N LEU A 225 -1.90 5.61 -6.35
CA LEU A 225 -2.83 6.29 -7.24
C LEU A 225 -4.25 5.89 -6.85
N PHE A 226 -5.07 6.86 -6.52
CA PHE A 226 -6.46 6.64 -6.12
C PHE A 226 -7.38 7.40 -7.08
N THR A 227 -8.05 6.70 -7.97
CA THR A 227 -8.83 7.26 -9.07
C THR A 227 -10.31 7.09 -8.81
N PHE A 228 -11.07 8.19 -8.94
CA PHE A 228 -12.53 8.20 -8.92
C PHE A 228 -13.06 8.78 -10.23
N THR A 229 -14.05 8.11 -10.84
CA THR A 229 -14.79 8.57 -12.03
C THR A 229 -16.21 8.00 -12.03
N ASP A 230 -17.14 8.68 -12.70
CA ASP A 230 -18.47 8.16 -13.04
C ASP A 230 -18.66 7.95 -14.56
N GLY A 231 -17.57 8.10 -15.34
CA GLY A 231 -17.59 8.01 -16.79
C GLY A 231 -16.39 7.25 -17.39
N SER A 232 -16.51 7.01 -18.68
CA SER A 232 -15.42 6.48 -19.51
C SER A 232 -14.64 7.61 -20.15
N ASP A 233 -13.35 7.39 -20.41
CA ASP A 233 -12.53 8.38 -21.13
C ASP A 233 -13.11 8.71 -22.52
N ASN A 234 -13.18 9.99 -22.83
CA ASN A 234 -13.65 10.48 -24.13
C ASN A 234 -12.77 11.61 -24.71
N MET A 235 -11.59 11.84 -24.12
CA MET A 235 -10.72 12.97 -24.48
C MET A 235 -9.27 12.58 -24.75
N ALA A 236 -8.82 11.39 -24.33
CA ALA A 236 -7.42 11.01 -24.48
C ALA A 236 -7.05 10.77 -25.95
N PRO A 237 -5.84 11.18 -26.38
CA PRO A 237 -5.32 10.78 -27.68
C PRO A 237 -5.07 9.28 -27.73
N PRO A 238 -5.13 8.62 -28.91
CA PRO A 238 -4.99 7.15 -29.01
C PRO A 238 -3.72 6.58 -28.39
N ALA A 239 -2.66 7.38 -28.28
CA ALA A 239 -1.38 6.96 -27.67
C ALA A 239 -1.49 6.83 -26.15
N VAL A 240 -2.41 7.54 -25.49
CA VAL A 240 -2.66 7.47 -24.04
C VAL A 240 -3.87 6.59 -23.78
N ASN A 241 -3.64 5.32 -23.62
CA ASN A 241 -4.68 4.31 -23.42
C ASN A 241 -4.41 3.47 -22.18
N ALA A 242 -5.31 2.56 -21.85
CA ALA A 242 -5.22 1.72 -20.66
C ALA A 242 -3.93 0.86 -20.60
N ASP A 243 -3.45 0.35 -21.75
CA ASP A 243 -2.21 -0.44 -21.79
C ASP A 243 -0.98 0.42 -21.52
N TYR A 244 -0.93 1.61 -22.08
CA TYR A 244 0.12 2.59 -21.80
C TYR A 244 0.18 2.93 -20.31
N LEU A 245 -0.98 3.26 -19.70
CA LEU A 245 -1.06 3.59 -18.28
C LEU A 245 -0.66 2.41 -17.39
N LEU A 246 -1.13 1.19 -17.73
CA LEU A 246 -0.76 -0.01 -16.99
C LEU A 246 0.75 -0.27 -17.05
N GLY A 247 1.37 -0.04 -18.21
CA GLY A 247 2.82 -0.10 -18.39
C GLY A 247 3.55 0.88 -17.46
N LYS A 248 3.08 2.12 -17.35
CA LYS A 248 3.64 3.13 -16.45
C LYS A 248 3.45 2.77 -14.98
N ILE A 249 2.27 2.30 -14.57
CA ILE A 249 1.98 1.88 -13.19
C ILE A 249 2.92 0.75 -12.76
N LYS A 250 3.13 -0.22 -13.64
CA LYS A 250 4.00 -1.38 -13.37
C LYS A 250 5.50 -1.10 -13.51
N SER A 251 5.86 0.08 -14.01
CA SER A 251 7.25 0.45 -14.22
C SER A 251 7.97 0.66 -12.88
N ASP A 252 9.11 -0.01 -12.73
CA ASP A 252 9.99 0.07 -11.56
C ASP A 252 10.89 1.32 -11.56
N LYS A 253 10.43 2.44 -12.10
CA LYS A 253 11.22 3.67 -11.99
C LYS A 253 11.50 3.96 -10.50
N ASN A 254 12.77 4.01 -10.16
CA ASN A 254 13.26 4.20 -8.78
C ASN A 254 12.95 3.03 -7.81
N SER A 255 12.82 1.80 -8.30
CA SER A 255 12.60 0.58 -7.51
C SER A 255 11.31 0.53 -6.69
N TYR A 256 10.35 1.46 -6.89
CA TYR A 256 9.07 1.47 -6.18
C TYR A 256 7.90 1.45 -7.15
N LYS A 257 7.03 0.46 -7.00
CA LYS A 257 5.80 0.31 -7.78
C LYS A 257 4.72 1.26 -7.28
N ILE A 258 3.81 1.61 -8.19
CA ILE A 258 2.59 2.35 -7.83
C ILE A 258 1.49 1.33 -7.57
N THR A 259 0.84 1.42 -6.41
CA THR A 259 -0.41 0.71 -6.15
C THR A 259 -1.55 1.59 -6.63
N SER A 260 -2.37 1.07 -7.53
CA SER A 260 -3.49 1.79 -8.14
C SER A 260 -4.82 1.24 -7.65
N PHE A 261 -5.67 2.11 -7.13
CA PHE A 261 -7.06 1.83 -6.74
C PHE A 261 -7.99 2.64 -7.62
N CYS A 262 -9.09 2.03 -8.06
CA CYS A 262 -10.08 2.68 -8.90
C CYS A 262 -11.47 2.58 -8.28
N ILE A 263 -12.22 3.68 -8.30
CA ILE A 263 -13.65 3.72 -8.00
C ILE A 263 -14.38 4.19 -9.25
N GLY A 264 -15.30 3.35 -9.73
CA GLY A 264 -16.20 3.66 -10.81
C GLY A 264 -17.63 3.79 -10.30
N LEU A 265 -18.16 5.01 -10.11
CA LEU A 265 -19.57 5.19 -9.76
C LEU A 265 -20.43 4.82 -10.97
N ASN A 266 -21.37 3.90 -10.80
CA ASN A 266 -22.24 3.45 -11.89
C ASN A 266 -23.33 4.48 -12.16
N GLY A 267 -22.90 5.64 -12.67
CA GLY A 267 -23.74 6.80 -12.96
C GLY A 267 -24.24 6.84 -14.41
N LYS A 268 -24.78 7.99 -14.80
CA LYS A 268 -25.31 8.25 -16.15
C LYS A 268 -24.25 8.21 -17.24
N GLY A 269 -22.98 8.49 -16.89
CA GLY A 269 -21.85 8.53 -17.83
C GLY A 269 -21.39 7.16 -18.31
N GLY A 270 -21.68 6.10 -17.54
CA GLY A 270 -21.29 4.72 -17.84
C GLY A 270 -19.79 4.48 -17.71
N VAL A 271 -19.37 3.79 -16.66
CA VAL A 271 -17.96 3.45 -16.43
C VAL A 271 -17.56 2.18 -17.16
N ASP A 272 -16.36 2.14 -17.71
CA ASP A 272 -15.77 0.90 -18.21
C ASP A 272 -15.15 0.11 -17.05
N LYS A 273 -15.96 -0.80 -16.48
CA LYS A 273 -15.56 -1.65 -15.35
C LYS A 273 -14.34 -2.51 -15.69
N THR A 274 -14.22 -2.97 -16.92
CA THR A 274 -13.09 -3.81 -17.39
C THR A 274 -11.80 -3.01 -17.38
N VAL A 275 -11.82 -1.80 -17.92
CA VAL A 275 -10.66 -0.92 -17.95
C VAL A 275 -10.26 -0.51 -16.54
N LEU A 276 -11.19 -0.07 -15.69
CA LEU A 276 -10.87 0.33 -14.31
C LEU A 276 -10.31 -0.84 -13.49
N THR A 277 -10.85 -2.05 -13.68
CA THR A 277 -10.29 -3.26 -13.02
C THR A 277 -8.86 -3.55 -13.49
N LYS A 278 -8.60 -3.38 -14.79
CA LYS A 278 -7.25 -3.55 -15.36
C LYS A 278 -6.26 -2.52 -14.82
N LEU A 279 -6.69 -1.27 -14.67
CA LEU A 279 -5.86 -0.16 -14.17
C LEU A 279 -5.65 -0.20 -12.65
N ALA A 280 -6.48 -0.92 -11.89
CA ALA A 280 -6.33 -1.12 -10.46
C ALA A 280 -5.22 -2.14 -10.14
N SER A 281 -4.02 -1.87 -10.62
CA SER A 281 -2.84 -2.75 -10.50
C SER A 281 -2.22 -2.69 -9.11
N GLY A 282 -2.03 -3.85 -8.47
CA GLY A 282 -1.55 -3.96 -7.08
C GLY A 282 -2.59 -3.54 -6.04
N GLY A 283 -3.71 -2.99 -6.47
CA GLY A 283 -4.85 -2.58 -5.66
C GLY A 283 -6.12 -3.29 -6.10
N SER A 284 -7.25 -2.58 -6.01
CA SER A 284 -8.55 -3.11 -6.41
C SER A 284 -9.44 -2.04 -7.02
N ALA A 285 -10.45 -2.47 -7.78
CA ALA A 285 -11.50 -1.63 -8.29
C ALA A 285 -12.80 -1.87 -7.53
N ASN A 286 -13.59 -0.82 -7.29
CA ASN A 286 -14.92 -0.88 -6.70
C ASN A 286 -15.92 -0.09 -7.55
N PHE A 287 -17.14 -0.62 -7.61
CA PHE A 287 -18.18 -0.08 -8.48
C PHE A 287 -19.47 0.16 -7.70
N PRO A 288 -19.53 1.20 -6.82
CA PRO A 288 -20.75 1.54 -6.12
C PRO A 288 -21.85 1.96 -7.13
N GLU A 289 -23.08 1.56 -6.83
CA GLU A 289 -24.25 1.89 -7.67
C GLU A 289 -24.82 3.27 -7.33
N THR A 290 -24.55 3.76 -6.14
CA THR A 290 -25.07 5.03 -5.65
C THR A 290 -24.00 5.89 -4.99
N VAL A 291 -24.17 7.20 -4.99
CA VAL A 291 -23.30 8.13 -4.26
C VAL A 291 -23.30 7.84 -2.74
N LYS A 292 -24.39 7.31 -2.20
CA LYS A 292 -24.43 6.94 -0.78
C LYS A 292 -23.46 5.81 -0.45
N GLU A 293 -23.37 4.78 -1.29
CA GLU A 293 -22.42 3.69 -1.15
C GLU A 293 -20.97 4.15 -1.32
N LEU A 294 -20.76 5.19 -2.12
CA LEU A 294 -19.44 5.77 -2.37
C LEU A 294 -18.74 6.21 -1.07
N LYS A 295 -19.49 6.68 -0.07
CA LYS A 295 -18.94 7.06 1.24
C LYS A 295 -18.20 5.91 1.90
N ASP A 296 -18.80 4.73 1.92
CA ASP A 296 -18.22 3.54 2.54
C ASP A 296 -16.98 3.08 1.77
N VAL A 297 -17.02 3.20 0.43
CA VAL A 297 -15.89 2.88 -0.44
C VAL A 297 -14.71 3.81 -0.17
N PHE A 298 -14.90 5.13 -0.11
CA PHE A 298 -13.83 6.08 0.24
C PHE A 298 -13.26 5.82 1.65
N THR A 299 -14.13 5.54 2.62
CA THR A 299 -13.71 5.22 3.99
C THR A 299 -12.87 3.95 4.03
N LYS A 300 -13.28 2.92 3.31
CA LYS A 300 -12.58 1.64 3.20
C LYS A 300 -11.20 1.80 2.58
N PHE A 301 -11.12 2.49 1.43
CA PHE A 301 -9.83 2.74 0.78
C PHE A 301 -8.90 3.61 1.63
N GLY A 302 -9.42 4.57 2.39
CA GLY A 302 -8.64 5.32 3.36
C GLY A 302 -7.88 4.39 4.32
N ARG A 303 -8.56 3.39 4.87
CA ARG A 303 -7.93 2.37 5.75
C ARG A 303 -6.91 1.51 5.01
N VAL A 304 -7.27 1.00 3.81
CA VAL A 304 -6.36 0.16 3.00
C VAL A 304 -5.08 0.90 2.65
N ILE A 305 -5.19 2.18 2.27
CA ILE A 305 -4.04 3.02 1.93
C ILE A 305 -3.19 3.30 3.17
N SER A 306 -3.82 3.47 4.32
CA SER A 306 -3.12 3.76 5.57
C SER A 306 -2.42 2.54 6.19
N ASN A 307 -2.81 1.31 5.87
CA ASN A 307 -2.23 0.11 6.47
C ASN A 307 -1.16 -0.53 5.57
N VAL A 308 0.02 0.03 5.61
CA VAL A 308 1.22 -0.45 4.90
C VAL A 308 2.28 -0.80 5.90
N TYR A 309 2.91 -1.95 5.73
CA TYR A 309 3.84 -2.52 6.68
C TYR A 309 5.22 -2.76 6.08
N ASN A 310 6.23 -2.71 6.94
CA ASN A 310 7.61 -3.12 6.67
C ASN A 310 7.99 -4.24 7.61
N LEU A 311 8.64 -5.27 7.07
CA LEU A 311 9.19 -6.39 7.82
C LEU A 311 10.68 -6.47 7.56
N GLU A 312 11.47 -6.50 8.60
CA GLU A 312 12.90 -6.82 8.57
C GLU A 312 13.17 -8.05 9.43
N TYR A 313 13.78 -9.07 8.84
CA TYR A 313 14.22 -10.29 9.51
C TYR A 313 15.72 -10.39 9.40
N ILE A 314 16.40 -10.60 10.52
CA ILE A 314 17.85 -10.76 10.60
C ILE A 314 18.14 -12.05 11.33
N ARG A 315 18.96 -12.90 10.74
CA ARG A 315 19.48 -14.11 11.37
C ARG A 315 21.00 -14.03 11.48
N ASN A 316 21.51 -14.25 12.68
CA ASN A 316 22.95 -14.09 13.01
C ASN A 316 23.79 -15.34 12.75
N GLN A 317 23.26 -16.38 12.11
CA GLN A 317 24.02 -17.60 11.83
C GLN A 317 24.62 -17.61 10.43
N GLN A 318 25.88 -18.08 10.34
CA GLN A 318 26.55 -18.29 9.06
C GLN A 318 25.83 -19.32 8.19
N ILE A 319 25.75 -19.01 6.90
CA ILE A 319 25.23 -19.94 5.90
C ILE A 319 26.36 -20.84 5.46
N ILE A 320 26.19 -22.14 5.69
CA ILE A 320 27.26 -23.15 5.48
C ILE A 320 27.34 -23.57 3.99
N SER A 321 26.26 -23.53 3.24
CA SER A 321 26.24 -23.94 1.83
C SER A 321 25.90 -22.79 0.90
N ARG A 322 26.71 -22.60 -0.16
CA ARG A 322 26.49 -21.58 -1.20
C ARG A 322 25.65 -22.05 -2.37
N SER A 323 25.47 -23.36 -2.54
CA SER A 323 24.85 -23.95 -3.74
C SER A 323 23.35 -24.16 -3.62
N ASP A 324 22.86 -24.37 -2.41
CA ASP A 324 21.44 -24.66 -2.18
C ASP A 324 20.67 -23.45 -1.70
N PRO A 325 19.45 -23.23 -2.22
CA PRO A 325 18.60 -22.19 -1.68
C PRO A 325 18.21 -22.51 -0.24
N ARG A 326 18.27 -21.51 0.62
CA ARG A 326 17.61 -21.55 1.91
C ARG A 326 16.15 -21.21 1.72
N LYS A 327 15.30 -21.86 2.51
CA LYS A 327 13.86 -21.63 2.48
C LYS A 327 13.42 -21.07 3.81
N LEU A 328 12.85 -19.88 3.78
CA LEU A 328 12.16 -19.27 4.91
C LEU A 328 10.65 -19.30 4.65
N LYS A 329 9.91 -19.38 5.73
CA LYS A 329 8.48 -19.19 5.73
C LYS A 329 8.12 -18.18 6.82
N PHE A 330 7.37 -17.15 6.46
CA PHE A 330 6.72 -16.26 7.42
C PHE A 330 5.24 -16.62 7.48
N GLU A 331 4.80 -17.09 8.64
CA GLU A 331 3.39 -17.24 8.95
C GLU A 331 2.87 -15.92 9.51
N ILE A 332 1.95 -15.29 8.79
CA ILE A 332 1.37 -14.01 9.17
C ILE A 332 -0.01 -14.27 9.78
N ILE A 333 -0.19 -13.81 11.00
CA ILE A 333 -1.44 -13.93 11.77
C ILE A 333 -2.14 -12.58 11.72
N THR A 334 -3.40 -12.59 11.28
CA THR A 334 -4.16 -11.34 11.10
C THR A 334 -5.46 -11.33 11.87
N SER A 335 -5.95 -10.10 12.12
CA SER A 335 -7.33 -9.81 12.54
C SER A 335 -8.04 -8.93 11.50
N LYS A 336 -9.37 -9.00 11.47
CA LYS A 336 -10.21 -8.10 10.67
C LYS A 336 -10.46 -6.80 11.38
#